data_8409bf1afbe82e8812d76725f475e15e
#
_entry.id   8409bf1afbe82e8812d76725f475e15e
#
_cell.length_a   1.000
_cell.length_b   1.000
_cell.length_c   1.000
_cell.angle_alpha   90.00
_cell.angle_beta   90.00
_cell.angle_gamma   90.00
#
_symmetry.space_group_name_H-M   'P 1'
#
loop_
_entity.id
_entity.type
_entity.pdbx_description
1 polymer ?
#
loop_
_entity_poly.entity_id
_entity_poly.type
_entity_poly.pdbx_seq_one_letter_code
_entity_poly.pdbx_strand_id
1 'polypeptide(L)'
;GVDTGVTGADYLLAQADVGKVITVQATYTDLGGHAESVLSAATTPIANVNDLPVGSVTITGVAEQGQTLNASNDLSDADGLGEITYHWLRDNVDTGITGTSYILTQADIGGVFTVQASYTDLGGQIENVISAATVPVADVNDLPVGSVTISGTAEQGQALSVSNDLIDVDGMGEITYHWLRDGEDTGATGAGYLLTQADVGKVITVQATYTDLGG
;
A
#
# COMPACT_ATOMS: atom_id res chain seq x y z
N GLY A 1 -46.43 -13.70 15.73
CA GLY A 1 -45.50 -12.79 16.43
C GLY A 1 -44.75 -13.54 17.51
N VAL A 2 -43.52 -13.11 17.79
CA VAL A 2 -42.70 -13.61 18.90
C VAL A 2 -42.81 -12.56 20.01
N ASP A 3 -43.04 -13.01 21.25
CA ASP A 3 -43.05 -12.14 22.41
C ASP A 3 -41.60 -11.59 22.66
N THR A 4 -41.47 -10.27 22.72
CA THR A 4 -40.20 -9.59 22.98
C THR A 4 -39.79 -9.65 24.46
N GLY A 5 -40.72 -10.02 25.35
CA GLY A 5 -40.55 -10.01 26.81
C GLY A 5 -40.50 -8.62 27.44
N VAL A 6 -40.66 -7.54 26.65
CA VAL A 6 -40.69 -6.19 27.13
C VAL A 6 -42.12 -5.84 27.61
N THR A 7 -42.24 -5.30 28.81
CA THR A 7 -43.51 -4.83 29.42
C THR A 7 -43.42 -3.35 29.73
N GLY A 8 -44.56 -2.67 29.66
CA GLY A 8 -44.65 -1.23 29.91
C GLY A 8 -45.33 -0.47 28.80
N ALA A 9 -45.31 0.85 28.88
CA ALA A 9 -45.94 1.72 27.90
C ALA A 9 -45.02 2.09 26.72
N ASP A 10 -43.70 1.87 26.88
CA ASP A 10 -42.68 2.26 25.91
C ASP A 10 -41.88 1.03 25.43
N TYR A 11 -41.53 1.00 24.15
CA TYR A 11 -40.64 0.02 23.54
C TYR A 11 -39.59 0.74 22.72
N LEU A 12 -38.33 0.54 23.06
CA LEU A 12 -37.19 1.08 22.27
C LEU A 12 -36.88 0.13 21.11
N LEU A 13 -37.05 0.63 19.92
CA LEU A 13 -36.69 -0.11 18.70
C LEU A 13 -35.19 -0.30 18.60
N ALA A 14 -34.75 -1.50 18.21
CA ALA A 14 -33.36 -1.88 18.04
C ALA A 14 -33.11 -2.44 16.63
N GLN A 15 -31.84 -2.62 16.26
CA GLN A 15 -31.44 -3.23 14.98
C GLN A 15 -32.14 -4.57 14.72
N ALA A 16 -32.38 -5.36 15.78
CA ALA A 16 -33.09 -6.63 15.69
C ALA A 16 -34.56 -6.49 15.23
N ASP A 17 -35.13 -5.29 15.28
CA ASP A 17 -36.51 -5.02 14.88
C ASP A 17 -36.64 -4.57 13.41
N VAL A 18 -35.55 -4.25 12.76
CA VAL A 18 -35.54 -3.78 11.37
C VAL A 18 -36.28 -4.77 10.46
N GLY A 19 -37.13 -4.24 9.62
CA GLY A 19 -37.97 -5.01 8.71
C GLY A 19 -39.17 -5.74 9.36
N LYS A 20 -39.24 -5.77 10.72
CA LYS A 20 -40.36 -6.39 11.44
C LYS A 20 -41.50 -5.39 11.69
N VAL A 21 -42.63 -5.90 12.04
CA VAL A 21 -43.77 -5.12 12.55
C VAL A 21 -43.94 -5.38 14.04
N ILE A 22 -44.26 -4.34 14.80
CA ILE A 22 -44.46 -4.40 16.25
C ILE A 22 -45.92 -4.25 16.56
N THR A 23 -46.42 -5.06 17.50
CA THR A 23 -47.72 -4.95 18.11
C THR A 23 -47.59 -4.94 19.63
N VAL A 24 -48.51 -4.31 20.35
CA VAL A 24 -48.59 -4.36 21.82
C VAL A 24 -49.88 -5.05 22.25
N GLN A 25 -49.76 -5.96 23.20
CA GLN A 25 -50.93 -6.63 23.81
C GLN A 25 -51.14 -6.07 25.22
N ALA A 26 -52.30 -5.50 25.45
CA ALA A 26 -52.77 -5.13 26.77
C ALA A 26 -53.54 -6.29 27.41
N THR A 27 -53.20 -6.63 28.64
CA THR A 27 -53.88 -7.67 29.42
C THR A 27 -54.41 -7.08 30.71
N TYR A 28 -55.61 -7.46 31.08
CA TYR A 28 -56.22 -7.05 32.35
C TYR A 28 -57.17 -8.11 32.87
N THR A 29 -57.55 -8.02 34.12
CA THR A 29 -58.60 -8.84 34.73
C THR A 29 -59.82 -7.95 34.92
N ASP A 30 -60.96 -8.36 34.40
CA ASP A 30 -62.20 -7.60 34.58
C ASP A 30 -62.74 -7.70 36.02
N LEU A 31 -63.81 -6.94 36.33
CA LEU A 31 -64.42 -6.98 37.65
C LEU A 31 -65.12 -8.31 37.99
N GLY A 32 -65.36 -9.14 37.01
CA GLY A 32 -65.90 -10.50 37.12
C GLY A 32 -64.80 -11.56 37.40
N GLY A 33 -63.52 -11.18 37.38
CA GLY A 33 -62.38 -12.08 37.58
C GLY A 33 -61.90 -12.80 36.34
N HIS A 34 -62.35 -12.39 35.13
CA HIS A 34 -61.92 -13.00 33.86
C HIS A 34 -60.71 -12.24 33.32
N ALA A 35 -59.70 -13.02 32.81
CA ALA A 35 -58.54 -12.47 32.11
C ALA A 35 -58.93 -12.08 30.70
N GLU A 36 -58.69 -10.82 30.36
CA GLU A 36 -58.95 -10.23 29.05
C GLU A 36 -57.68 -9.75 28.38
N SER A 37 -57.63 -9.77 27.03
CA SER A 37 -56.52 -9.22 26.27
C SER A 37 -56.98 -8.49 25.02
N VAL A 38 -56.28 -7.42 24.68
CA VAL A 38 -56.51 -6.62 23.48
C VAL A 38 -55.18 -6.41 22.76
N LEU A 39 -55.15 -6.70 21.45
CA LEU A 39 -53.97 -6.51 20.60
C LEU A 39 -54.14 -5.21 19.80
N SER A 40 -53.08 -4.43 19.70
CA SER A 40 -53.03 -3.23 18.84
C SER A 40 -53.01 -3.61 17.34
N ALA A 41 -53.27 -2.64 16.47
CA ALA A 41 -52.80 -2.71 15.08
C ALA A 41 -51.27 -2.79 15.04
N ALA A 42 -50.78 -3.43 14.00
CA ALA A 42 -49.31 -3.49 13.79
C ALA A 42 -48.78 -2.14 13.27
N THR A 43 -47.54 -1.87 13.55
CA THR A 43 -46.78 -0.78 12.89
C THR A 43 -46.59 -1.09 11.39
N THR A 44 -46.13 -0.13 10.62
CA THR A 44 -45.39 -0.42 9.37
C THR A 44 -44.11 -1.18 9.70
N PRO A 45 -43.50 -1.89 8.74
CA PRO A 45 -42.15 -2.44 8.95
C PRO A 45 -41.19 -1.37 9.48
N ILE A 46 -40.40 -1.72 10.48
CA ILE A 46 -39.42 -0.81 11.07
C ILE A 46 -38.34 -0.54 10.01
N ALA A 47 -38.11 0.74 9.72
CA ALA A 47 -37.10 1.18 8.79
C ALA A 47 -35.70 1.05 9.40
N ASN A 48 -34.71 0.70 8.56
CA ASN A 48 -33.31 0.72 8.93
C ASN A 48 -32.80 2.16 9.08
N VAL A 49 -31.88 2.37 10.00
CA VAL A 49 -31.02 3.56 10.11
C VAL A 49 -29.60 3.05 9.98
N ASN A 50 -28.84 3.59 9.03
CA ASN A 50 -27.48 3.16 8.80
C ASN A 50 -26.61 3.24 10.05
N ASP A 51 -26.02 2.11 10.44
CA ASP A 51 -24.96 2.03 11.43
C ASP A 51 -23.60 2.12 10.72
N LEU A 52 -22.63 2.80 11.34
CA LEU A 52 -21.28 2.90 10.76
C LEU A 52 -20.46 1.66 11.12
N PRO A 53 -19.52 1.25 10.25
CA PRO A 53 -18.63 0.14 10.54
C PRO A 53 -17.77 0.37 11.78
N VAL A 54 -17.54 -0.70 12.53
CA VAL A 54 -16.65 -0.75 13.68
C VAL A 54 -15.50 -1.68 13.37
N GLY A 55 -14.28 -1.32 13.81
CA GLY A 55 -13.06 -2.05 13.52
C GLY A 55 -12.06 -1.21 12.74
N SER A 56 -11.10 -1.87 12.13
CA SER A 56 -9.99 -1.22 11.44
C SER A 56 -9.54 -1.98 10.18
N VAL A 57 -8.89 -1.25 9.30
CA VAL A 57 -8.15 -1.79 8.17
C VAL A 57 -6.66 -1.64 8.48
N THR A 58 -5.88 -2.70 8.27
CA THR A 58 -4.47 -2.75 8.65
C THR A 58 -3.61 -3.12 7.45
N ILE A 59 -2.47 -2.41 7.29
CA ILE A 59 -1.40 -2.77 6.36
C ILE A 59 -0.30 -3.46 7.16
N THR A 60 0.21 -4.58 6.63
CA THR A 60 1.38 -5.30 7.14
C THR A 60 2.39 -5.50 6.03
N GLY A 61 3.67 -5.67 6.39
CA GLY A 61 4.80 -5.78 5.46
C GLY A 61 5.82 -4.68 5.73
N VAL A 62 6.93 -4.72 5.01
CA VAL A 62 7.98 -3.70 5.06
C VAL A 62 7.78 -2.73 3.90
N ALA A 63 7.76 -1.43 4.21
CA ALA A 63 7.68 -0.39 3.18
C ALA A 63 9.07 -0.18 2.56
N GLU A 64 9.47 -1.06 1.66
CA GLU A 64 10.76 -1.10 0.97
C GLU A 64 10.55 -1.60 -0.46
N GLN A 65 11.28 -1.08 -1.41
CA GLN A 65 11.24 -1.51 -2.82
C GLN A 65 11.35 -3.04 -2.93
N GLY A 66 10.54 -3.64 -3.82
CA GLY A 66 10.50 -5.07 -4.05
C GLY A 66 9.70 -5.87 -3.03
N GLN A 67 9.35 -5.29 -1.88
CA GLN A 67 8.55 -5.95 -0.85
C GLN A 67 7.06 -5.90 -1.15
N THR A 68 6.30 -6.77 -0.46
CA THR A 68 4.85 -6.84 -0.59
C THR A 68 4.18 -6.30 0.66
N LEU A 69 3.30 -5.34 0.49
CA LEU A 69 2.36 -4.91 1.52
C LEU A 69 1.10 -5.78 1.45
N ASN A 70 0.53 -6.11 2.61
CA ASN A 70 -0.71 -6.89 2.72
C ASN A 70 -1.76 -6.13 3.52
N ALA A 71 -3.00 -6.16 3.04
CA ALA A 71 -4.16 -5.59 3.68
C ALA A 71 -4.97 -6.66 4.42
N SER A 72 -5.46 -6.31 5.59
CA SER A 72 -6.40 -7.09 6.38
C SER A 72 -7.35 -6.17 7.12
N ASN A 73 -8.45 -6.72 7.65
CA ASN A 73 -9.41 -5.97 8.45
C ASN A 73 -10.03 -6.85 9.56
N ASP A 74 -10.60 -6.19 10.56
CA ASP A 74 -11.45 -6.76 11.61
C ASP A 74 -12.81 -6.06 11.67
N LEU A 75 -13.29 -5.56 10.53
CA LEU A 75 -14.52 -4.79 10.42
C LEU A 75 -15.76 -5.61 10.82
N SER A 76 -16.67 -4.96 11.49
CA SER A 76 -18.03 -5.43 11.75
C SER A 76 -19.02 -4.29 11.54
N ASP A 77 -20.23 -4.63 11.16
CA ASP A 77 -21.29 -3.68 10.87
C ASP A 77 -22.62 -4.26 11.38
N ALA A 78 -23.41 -3.44 12.10
CA ALA A 78 -24.70 -3.87 12.62
C ALA A 78 -25.72 -4.10 11.50
N ASP A 79 -25.58 -3.40 10.38
CA ASP A 79 -26.39 -3.60 9.18
C ASP A 79 -25.91 -4.78 8.33
N GLY A 80 -24.80 -5.40 8.73
CA GLY A 80 -24.17 -6.54 8.08
C GLY A 80 -23.10 -6.14 7.07
N LEU A 81 -22.04 -6.95 6.96
CA LEU A 81 -20.97 -6.77 5.99
C LEU A 81 -21.33 -7.39 4.65
N GLY A 82 -21.17 -6.63 3.57
CA GLY A 82 -21.11 -7.17 2.22
C GLY A 82 -19.69 -7.66 1.85
N GLU A 83 -19.48 -7.93 0.58
CA GLU A 83 -18.16 -8.29 0.06
C GLU A 83 -17.21 -7.08 0.15
N ILE A 84 -16.06 -7.25 0.84
CA ILE A 84 -15.08 -6.19 1.03
C ILE A 84 -14.10 -6.20 -0.15
N THR A 85 -13.94 -5.04 -0.76
CA THR A 85 -12.91 -4.76 -1.77
C THR A 85 -11.87 -3.81 -1.21
N TYR A 86 -10.58 -4.02 -1.57
CA TYR A 86 -9.49 -3.14 -1.16
C TYR A 86 -8.98 -2.34 -2.35
N HIS A 87 -8.75 -1.04 -2.13
CA HIS A 87 -8.12 -0.12 -3.06
C HIS A 87 -6.87 0.47 -2.43
N TRP A 88 -5.74 0.34 -3.10
CA TRP A 88 -4.47 0.87 -2.64
C TRP A 88 -4.30 2.32 -3.10
N LEU A 89 -3.96 3.20 -2.16
CA LEU A 89 -3.69 4.60 -2.43
C LEU A 89 -2.22 4.90 -2.11
N ARG A 90 -1.57 5.65 -3.00
CA ARG A 90 -0.25 6.22 -2.80
C ARG A 90 -0.40 7.73 -2.66
N ASP A 91 0.11 8.31 -1.57
CA ASP A 91 0.00 9.74 -1.29
C ASP A 91 -1.44 10.27 -1.41
N ASN A 92 -2.42 9.47 -0.97
CA ASN A 92 -3.88 9.69 -1.07
C ASN A 92 -4.44 9.67 -2.50
N VAL A 93 -3.68 9.23 -3.50
CA VAL A 93 -4.15 9.04 -4.87
C VAL A 93 -4.35 7.55 -5.14
N ASP A 94 -5.50 7.19 -5.70
CA ASP A 94 -5.80 5.80 -6.07
C ASP A 94 -4.78 5.30 -7.12
N THR A 95 -4.13 4.19 -6.82
CA THR A 95 -3.15 3.54 -7.71
C THR A 95 -3.83 2.73 -8.82
N GLY A 96 -5.13 2.49 -8.71
CA GLY A 96 -5.88 1.55 -9.55
C GLY A 96 -5.64 0.08 -9.19
N ILE A 97 -4.82 -0.23 -8.19
CA ILE A 97 -4.54 -1.59 -7.73
C ILE A 97 -5.56 -1.97 -6.65
N THR A 98 -6.17 -3.14 -6.82
CA THR A 98 -7.17 -3.69 -5.92
C THR A 98 -6.72 -5.03 -5.35
N GLY A 99 -7.36 -5.45 -4.23
CA GLY A 99 -7.09 -6.72 -3.58
C GLY A 99 -6.21 -6.60 -2.34
N THR A 100 -5.88 -7.75 -1.75
CA THR A 100 -5.25 -7.84 -0.43
C THR A 100 -3.74 -7.62 -0.42
N SER A 101 -3.10 -7.39 -1.56
CA SER A 101 -1.65 -7.20 -1.63
C SER A 101 -1.23 -6.17 -2.67
N TYR A 102 -0.12 -5.49 -2.39
CA TYR A 102 0.53 -4.53 -3.27
C TYR A 102 2.03 -4.78 -3.29
N ILE A 103 2.65 -4.92 -4.46
CA ILE A 103 4.09 -5.07 -4.59
C ILE A 103 4.69 -3.69 -4.84
N LEU A 104 5.59 -3.28 -3.96
CA LEU A 104 6.30 -2.01 -4.06
C LEU A 104 7.37 -2.06 -5.16
N THR A 105 7.43 -1.02 -5.97
CA THR A 105 8.34 -0.89 -7.11
C THR A 105 9.24 0.34 -6.95
N GLN A 106 10.23 0.49 -7.82
CA GLN A 106 11.08 1.69 -7.90
C GLN A 106 10.24 2.99 -7.96
N ALA A 107 9.12 2.98 -8.68
CA ALA A 107 8.24 4.15 -8.80
C ALA A 107 7.58 4.55 -7.48
N ASP A 108 7.59 3.67 -6.47
CA ASP A 108 6.92 3.87 -5.18
C ASP A 108 7.83 4.46 -4.10
N ILE A 109 9.13 4.55 -4.35
CA ILE A 109 10.12 5.08 -3.41
C ILE A 109 9.72 6.47 -2.94
N GLY A 110 9.82 6.68 -1.63
CA GLY A 110 9.43 7.91 -0.95
C GLY A 110 7.91 8.09 -0.79
N GLY A 111 7.09 7.29 -1.48
CA GLY A 111 5.62 7.32 -1.38
C GLY A 111 5.11 6.71 -0.08
N VAL A 112 3.96 7.18 0.38
CA VAL A 112 3.26 6.70 1.57
C VAL A 112 1.99 6.00 1.13
N PHE A 113 1.74 4.78 1.64
CA PHE A 113 0.61 3.96 1.24
C PHE A 113 -0.46 3.89 2.32
N THR A 114 -1.71 3.95 1.87
CA THR A 114 -2.91 3.57 2.62
C THR A 114 -3.73 2.59 1.79
N VAL A 115 -4.60 1.84 2.45
CA VAL A 115 -5.57 0.98 1.78
C VAL A 115 -6.96 1.31 2.27
N GLN A 116 -7.88 1.47 1.32
CA GLN A 116 -9.29 1.67 1.59
C GLN A 116 -10.03 0.35 1.39
N ALA A 117 -10.72 -0.11 2.43
CA ALA A 117 -11.71 -1.16 2.33
C ALA A 117 -13.06 -0.52 2.02
N SER A 118 -13.75 -1.05 1.00
CA SER A 118 -15.09 -0.60 0.59
C SER A 118 -16.02 -1.79 0.49
N TYR A 119 -17.22 -1.65 0.97
CA TYR A 119 -18.29 -2.66 0.83
C TYR A 119 -19.66 -1.97 0.77
N THR A 120 -20.66 -2.71 0.36
CA THR A 120 -22.06 -2.32 0.51
C THR A 120 -22.63 -3.17 1.64
N ASP A 121 -23.21 -2.55 2.67
CA ASP A 121 -23.87 -3.26 3.76
C ASP A 121 -25.15 -3.97 3.27
N LEU A 122 -25.77 -4.76 4.12
CA LEU A 122 -27.02 -5.45 3.77
C LEU A 122 -28.25 -4.51 3.79
N GLY A 123 -28.10 -3.28 4.29
CA GLY A 123 -29.06 -2.18 4.19
C GLY A 123 -28.99 -1.45 2.84
N GLY A 124 -27.92 -1.67 2.05
CA GLY A 124 -27.70 -1.09 0.72
C GLY A 124 -26.86 0.20 0.74
N GLN A 125 -26.20 0.55 1.86
CA GLN A 125 -25.31 1.70 1.95
C GLN A 125 -23.87 1.30 1.61
N ILE A 126 -23.13 2.23 0.98
CA ILE A 126 -21.71 2.05 0.68
C ILE A 126 -20.90 2.58 1.87
N GLU A 127 -20.09 1.71 2.43
CA GLU A 127 -19.20 2.01 3.54
C GLU A 127 -17.73 1.97 3.11
N ASN A 128 -16.94 2.86 3.72
CA ASN A 128 -15.52 2.99 3.41
C ASN A 128 -14.72 3.16 4.69
N VAL A 129 -13.68 2.35 4.87
CA VAL A 129 -12.73 2.45 5.99
C VAL A 129 -11.32 2.48 5.44
N ILE A 130 -10.51 3.46 5.87
CA ILE A 130 -9.14 3.62 5.42
C ILE A 130 -8.16 3.21 6.52
N SER A 131 -7.06 2.58 6.16
CA SER A 131 -6.00 2.18 7.09
C SER A 131 -5.19 3.37 7.60
N ALA A 132 -4.41 3.16 8.66
CA ALA A 132 -3.24 4.00 8.92
C ALA A 132 -2.27 3.94 7.74
N ALA A 133 -1.51 5.03 7.56
CA ALA A 133 -0.50 5.13 6.51
C ALA A 133 0.77 4.35 6.89
N THR A 134 1.49 3.84 5.88
CA THR A 134 2.85 3.31 6.05
C THR A 134 3.84 4.45 6.37
N VAL A 135 5.07 4.09 6.72
CA VAL A 135 6.21 5.00 6.54
C VAL A 135 6.48 5.16 5.03
N PRO A 136 7.23 6.21 4.60
CA PRO A 136 7.69 6.31 3.21
C PRO A 136 8.42 5.03 2.78
N VAL A 137 8.18 4.61 1.53
CA VAL A 137 8.85 3.43 0.95
C VAL A 137 10.35 3.71 0.87
N ALA A 138 11.14 2.82 1.48
CA ALA A 138 12.59 2.87 1.42
C ALA A 138 13.10 2.38 0.06
N ASP A 139 14.18 2.98 -0.39
CA ASP A 139 14.94 2.56 -1.55
C ASP A 139 15.80 1.34 -1.24
N VAL A 140 16.08 0.52 -2.24
CA VAL A 140 17.07 -0.55 -2.22
C VAL A 140 18.00 -0.33 -3.38
N ASN A 141 19.29 -0.10 -3.10
CA ASN A 141 20.28 0.14 -4.13
C ASN A 141 20.28 -0.94 -5.22
N ASP A 142 20.01 -0.53 -6.45
CA ASP A 142 20.18 -1.34 -7.65
C ASP A 142 21.62 -1.21 -8.16
N LEU A 143 22.16 -2.29 -8.75
CA LEU A 143 23.51 -2.25 -9.32
C LEU A 143 23.48 -1.72 -10.75
N PRO A 144 24.49 -0.93 -11.18
CA PRO A 144 24.55 -0.43 -12.54
C PRO A 144 24.67 -1.58 -13.55
N VAL A 145 24.03 -1.39 -14.69
CA VAL A 145 24.16 -2.26 -15.86
C VAL A 145 24.86 -1.50 -16.99
N GLY A 146 25.56 -2.23 -17.87
CA GLY A 146 26.31 -1.67 -18.97
C GLY A 146 27.80 -1.97 -18.86
N SER A 147 28.61 -1.22 -19.58
CA SER A 147 30.04 -1.47 -19.72
C SER A 147 30.85 -0.17 -19.80
N VAL A 148 32.13 -0.29 -19.44
CA VAL A 148 33.13 0.74 -19.67
C VAL A 148 34.12 0.22 -20.72
N THR A 149 34.35 1.00 -21.78
CA THR A 149 35.17 0.57 -22.94
C THR A 149 36.34 1.50 -23.12
N ILE A 150 37.55 0.92 -23.27
CA ILE A 150 38.75 1.63 -23.65
C ILE A 150 38.92 1.54 -25.18
N SER A 151 39.26 2.65 -25.80
CA SER A 151 39.61 2.74 -27.23
C SER A 151 40.94 3.48 -27.41
N GLY A 152 41.58 3.26 -28.57
CA GLY A 152 42.86 3.82 -28.93
C GLY A 152 43.92 2.74 -29.19
N THR A 153 45.15 3.17 -29.58
CA THR A 153 46.25 2.26 -29.85
C THR A 153 47.11 2.14 -28.59
N ALA A 154 47.29 0.91 -28.10
CA ALA A 154 48.12 0.61 -26.93
C ALA A 154 49.61 0.65 -27.27
N GLU A 155 50.12 1.86 -27.56
CA GLU A 155 51.53 2.12 -27.91
C GLU A 155 52.03 3.34 -27.12
N GLN A 156 53.28 3.31 -26.68
CA GLN A 156 53.88 4.41 -25.97
C GLN A 156 53.72 5.73 -26.75
N GLY A 157 53.34 6.79 -26.08
CA GLY A 157 53.13 8.12 -26.65
C GLY A 157 51.74 8.32 -27.27
N GLN A 158 50.90 7.26 -27.35
CA GLN A 158 49.53 7.35 -27.82
C GLN A 158 48.58 7.61 -26.61
N ALA A 159 47.41 8.16 -26.91
CA ALA A 159 46.37 8.40 -25.90
C ALA A 159 45.30 7.28 -26.04
N LEU A 160 44.90 6.74 -24.91
CA LEU A 160 43.69 5.94 -24.77
C LEU A 160 42.51 6.85 -24.36
N SER A 161 41.32 6.47 -24.78
CA SER A 161 40.07 7.13 -24.42
C SER A 161 39.12 6.13 -23.82
N VAL A 162 38.28 6.60 -22.86
CA VAL A 162 37.23 5.78 -22.26
C VAL A 162 35.85 6.29 -22.70
N SER A 163 34.94 5.37 -22.91
CA SER A 163 33.49 5.59 -23.06
C SER A 163 32.74 4.60 -22.20
N ASN A 164 31.47 4.89 -21.91
CA ASN A 164 30.58 3.98 -21.18
C ASN A 164 29.16 4.04 -21.74
N ASP A 165 28.39 2.99 -21.48
CA ASP A 165 26.94 2.87 -21.69
C ASP A 165 26.24 2.46 -20.38
N LEU A 166 26.78 2.86 -19.25
CA LEU A 166 26.26 2.55 -17.91
C LEU A 166 24.87 3.17 -17.73
N ILE A 167 23.98 2.40 -17.13
CA ILE A 167 22.64 2.79 -16.71
C ILE A 167 22.44 2.30 -15.28
N ASP A 168 21.87 3.16 -14.44
CA ASP A 168 21.50 2.83 -13.08
C ASP A 168 20.04 3.26 -12.85
N VAL A 169 19.22 2.37 -12.26
CA VAL A 169 17.80 2.62 -12.03
C VAL A 169 17.61 3.68 -10.93
N ASP A 170 18.54 3.74 -9.97
CA ASP A 170 18.56 4.74 -8.91
C ASP A 170 19.07 6.11 -9.38
N GLY A 171 19.48 6.16 -10.64
CA GLY A 171 20.04 7.35 -11.28
C GLY A 171 21.55 7.42 -11.09
N MET A 172 22.22 8.15 -11.96
CA MET A 172 23.68 8.30 -11.92
C MET A 172 24.08 9.74 -11.65
N GLY A 173 24.97 9.91 -10.69
CA GLY A 173 25.71 11.15 -10.50
C GLY A 173 26.82 11.30 -11.55
N GLU A 174 27.74 12.26 -11.34
CA GLU A 174 28.88 12.48 -12.21
C GLU A 174 29.83 11.28 -12.19
N ILE A 175 30.17 10.73 -13.37
CA ILE A 175 31.07 9.61 -13.49
C ILE A 175 32.51 10.10 -13.49
N THR A 176 33.32 9.57 -12.59
CA THR A 176 34.78 9.76 -12.54
C THR A 176 35.48 8.51 -13.00
N TYR A 177 36.49 8.65 -13.88
CA TYR A 177 37.32 7.55 -14.36
C TYR A 177 38.66 7.56 -13.66
N HIS A 178 39.13 6.36 -13.24
CA HIS A 178 40.43 6.12 -12.68
C HIS A 178 41.20 5.11 -13.53
N TRP A 179 42.39 5.47 -14.02
CA TRP A 179 43.21 4.61 -14.86
C TRP A 179 44.14 3.77 -13.98
N LEU A 180 44.11 2.46 -14.20
CA LEU A 180 44.92 1.50 -13.46
C LEU A 180 45.98 0.86 -14.35
N ARG A 181 47.15 0.59 -13.79
CA ARG A 181 48.25 -0.16 -14.40
C ARG A 181 48.50 -1.44 -13.60
N ASP A 182 48.31 -2.61 -14.27
CA ASP A 182 48.37 -3.92 -13.59
C ASP A 182 47.47 -3.99 -12.32
N GLY A 183 46.34 -3.27 -12.34
CA GLY A 183 45.41 -3.21 -11.21
C GLY A 183 45.70 -2.16 -10.15
N GLU A 184 46.81 -1.43 -10.26
CA GLU A 184 47.16 -0.34 -9.33
C GLU A 184 46.76 1.03 -9.93
N ASP A 185 46.22 1.93 -9.10
CA ASP A 185 45.84 3.26 -9.52
C ASP A 185 47.06 4.07 -9.95
N THR A 186 47.04 4.64 -11.14
CA THR A 186 48.09 5.49 -11.68
C THR A 186 48.00 6.92 -11.20
N GLY A 187 46.91 7.31 -10.51
CA GLY A 187 46.54 8.67 -10.15
C GLY A 187 46.02 9.51 -11.29
N ALA A 188 45.91 8.94 -12.51
CA ALA A 188 45.30 9.62 -13.65
C ALA A 188 43.77 9.47 -13.65
N THR A 189 43.04 10.56 -13.84
CA THR A 189 41.59 10.62 -13.88
C THR A 189 41.11 11.23 -15.19
N GLY A 190 39.81 11.04 -15.48
CA GLY A 190 39.15 11.62 -16.66
C GLY A 190 39.12 10.70 -17.87
N ALA A 191 38.56 11.22 -18.98
CA ALA A 191 38.19 10.41 -20.14
C ALA A 191 39.37 9.99 -21.04
N GLY A 192 40.59 10.44 -20.74
CA GLY A 192 41.77 10.11 -21.55
C GLY A 192 42.97 9.76 -20.71
N TYR A 193 43.85 8.89 -21.21
CA TYR A 193 45.10 8.46 -20.60
C TYR A 193 46.24 8.42 -21.62
N LEU A 194 47.30 9.19 -21.38
CA LEU A 194 48.49 9.20 -22.23
C LEU A 194 49.47 8.08 -21.80
N LEU A 195 49.72 7.13 -22.71
CA LEU A 195 50.65 6.04 -22.44
C LEU A 195 52.11 6.52 -22.40
N THR A 196 52.81 6.15 -21.35
CA THR A 196 54.21 6.52 -21.09
C THR A 196 55.16 5.30 -21.17
N GLN A 197 56.45 5.51 -20.99
CA GLN A 197 57.41 4.42 -20.87
C GLN A 197 57.11 3.46 -19.72
N ALA A 198 56.49 3.95 -18.63
CA ALA A 198 56.12 3.13 -17.48
C ALA A 198 55.00 2.13 -17.78
N ASP A 199 54.25 2.35 -18.85
CA ASP A 199 53.11 1.52 -19.27
C ASP A 199 53.53 0.41 -20.24
N VAL A 200 54.77 0.42 -20.75
CA VAL A 200 55.26 -0.58 -21.69
C VAL A 200 55.28 -1.96 -21.05
N GLY A 201 54.59 -2.90 -21.66
CA GLY A 201 54.43 -4.27 -21.17
C GLY A 201 53.46 -4.43 -20.02
N LYS A 202 52.68 -3.38 -19.70
CA LYS A 202 51.66 -3.37 -18.63
C LYS A 202 50.26 -3.48 -19.20
N VAL A 203 49.35 -4.01 -18.38
CA VAL A 203 47.91 -4.01 -18.67
C VAL A 203 47.31 -2.73 -18.10
N ILE A 204 46.64 -1.97 -18.96
CA ILE A 204 45.92 -0.75 -18.58
C ILE A 204 44.43 -1.07 -18.53
N THR A 205 43.82 -0.73 -17.42
CA THR A 205 42.37 -0.80 -17.20
C THR A 205 41.84 0.54 -16.68
N VAL A 206 40.53 0.73 -16.76
CA VAL A 206 39.87 1.91 -16.23
C VAL A 206 38.71 1.48 -15.33
N GLN A 207 38.58 2.15 -14.20
CA GLN A 207 37.44 2.03 -13.29
C GLN A 207 36.60 3.29 -13.40
N ALA A 208 35.31 3.14 -13.62
CA ALA A 208 34.34 4.21 -13.48
C ALA A 208 33.75 4.17 -12.07
N THR A 209 33.64 5.31 -11.44
CA THR A 209 33.01 5.48 -10.13
C THR A 209 32.02 6.64 -10.19
N TYR A 210 30.91 6.50 -9.52
CA TYR A 210 29.89 7.54 -9.33
C TYR A 210 29.16 7.27 -8.03
N THR A 211 28.37 8.22 -7.57
CA THR A 211 27.37 8.01 -6.52
C THR A 211 26.02 8.00 -7.20
N ASP A 212 25.20 6.99 -6.93
CA ASP A 212 23.82 6.99 -7.39
C ASP A 212 23.01 8.12 -6.73
N LEU A 213 21.82 8.38 -7.24
CA LEU A 213 20.96 9.45 -6.74
C LEU A 213 19.92 8.95 -5.72
N GLY A 214 19.85 7.64 -5.48
CA GLY A 214 19.04 7.01 -4.45
C GLY A 214 19.64 7.12 -3.05
N GLY A 215 20.98 7.32 -2.94
CA GLY A 215 21.73 7.61 -1.69
C GLY A 215 22.69 6.51 -1.28
#